data_aee94f98426138eb80d671e5a443d88d
#
_entry.id   aee94f98426138eb80d671e5a443d88d
#
_cell.length_a   1.000
_cell.length_b   1.000
_cell.length_c   1.000
_cell.angle_alpha   90.00
_cell.angle_beta   90.00
_cell.angle_gamma   90.00
#
_symmetry.space_group_name_H-M   'P 1'
#
loop_
_entity.id
_entity.type
_entity.pdbx_description
1 polymer ?
#
loop_
_entity_poly.entity_id
_entity_poly.type
_entity_poly.pdbx_seq_one_letter_code
_entity_poly.pdbx_strand_id
1 'polypeptide(L)'
;LASKLASENIKDKPVISGCIGPFSLAGRLYDMSEIMVAIYIEPDAMLQLLTKCTEFLIKYVRALKDTGASGVIIAEPASGLLGKDNDFTVILHNCGNSGQCTDAMIKSGARALHFGNAISMADTLKECPSDILVMGNLDPVRVFKQGTAISVKEETLKLLEITANHPNFVISSGCDIPPHTPEENIRTFIETVEIYNNSPQTPTGGF
;
A
#
# COMPACT_ATOMS: atom_id res chain seq x y z
N LEU A 1 6.10 -20.40 -5.22
CA LEU A 1 6.89 -21.18 -4.26
C LEU A 1 7.07 -20.40 -2.93
N ALA A 2 7.63 -19.19 -2.95
CA ALA A 2 7.91 -18.40 -1.73
C ALA A 2 6.64 -18.14 -0.90
N SER A 3 5.55 -17.64 -1.51
CA SER A 3 4.28 -17.39 -0.81
C SER A 3 3.72 -18.66 -0.14
N LYS A 4 3.82 -19.81 -0.82
CA LYS A 4 3.38 -21.10 -0.25
C LYS A 4 4.21 -21.49 0.96
N LEU A 5 5.54 -21.42 0.86
CA LEU A 5 6.44 -21.69 1.97
C LEU A 5 6.19 -20.76 3.16
N ALA A 6 5.98 -19.46 2.90
CA ALA A 6 5.64 -18.52 3.95
C ALA A 6 4.31 -18.88 4.62
N SER A 7 3.25 -19.16 3.86
CA SER A 7 1.94 -19.55 4.40
C SER A 7 1.96 -20.87 5.17
N GLU A 8 2.86 -21.78 4.80
CA GLU A 8 3.03 -23.07 5.50
C GLU A 8 3.80 -22.93 6.82
N ASN A 9 4.69 -21.94 6.96
CA ASN A 9 5.56 -21.78 8.12
C ASN A 9 5.15 -20.67 9.07
N ILE A 10 4.50 -19.59 8.59
CA ILE A 10 4.04 -18.47 9.41
C ILE A 10 2.56 -18.69 9.74
N LYS A 11 2.24 -18.93 11.03
CA LYS A 11 0.89 -19.24 11.49
C LYS A 11 0.29 -18.16 12.41
N ASP A 12 1.12 -17.32 12.97
CA ASP A 12 0.79 -16.28 13.93
C ASP A 12 0.49 -14.92 13.29
N LYS A 13 0.76 -14.77 11.98
CA LYS A 13 0.58 -13.53 11.23
C LYS A 13 0.02 -13.81 9.83
N PRO A 14 -0.74 -12.86 9.24
CA PRO A 14 -1.17 -12.98 7.86
C PRO A 14 0.02 -12.89 6.90
N VAL A 15 0.02 -13.73 5.87
CA VAL A 15 0.99 -13.67 4.78
C VAL A 15 0.39 -12.88 3.64
N ILE A 16 0.96 -11.71 3.36
CA ILE A 16 0.56 -10.83 2.27
C ILE A 16 1.57 -10.97 1.13
N SER A 17 1.10 -11.32 -0.05
CA SER A 17 1.91 -11.38 -1.27
C SER A 17 1.89 -10.03 -2.01
N GLY A 18 2.80 -9.85 -2.97
CA GLY A 18 2.87 -8.62 -3.75
C GLY A 18 2.86 -8.89 -5.26
N CYS A 19 2.31 -7.96 -6.02
CA CYS A 19 2.47 -7.90 -7.47
C CYS A 19 2.41 -6.45 -7.97
N ILE A 20 2.85 -6.25 -9.22
CA ILE A 20 2.65 -4.98 -9.92
C ILE A 20 1.26 -4.95 -10.56
N GLY A 21 0.75 -3.75 -10.84
CA GLY A 21 -0.53 -3.60 -11.53
C GLY A 21 -0.41 -3.63 -13.06
N PRO A 22 -1.56 -3.56 -13.77
CA PRO A 22 -1.62 -3.73 -15.22
C PRO A 22 -0.81 -2.71 -16.01
N PHE A 23 -0.82 -1.44 -15.61
CA PHE A 23 -0.09 -0.39 -16.29
C PHE A 23 1.42 -0.53 -16.08
N SER A 24 1.85 -0.82 -14.85
CA SER A 24 3.25 -1.12 -14.55
C SER A 24 3.75 -2.36 -15.30
N LEU A 25 2.92 -3.39 -15.44
CA LEU A 25 3.27 -4.56 -16.25
C LEU A 25 3.37 -4.20 -17.74
N ALA A 26 2.39 -3.48 -18.26
CA ALA A 26 2.40 -3.03 -19.67
C ALA A 26 3.61 -2.15 -19.97
N GLY A 27 3.96 -1.20 -19.08
CA GLY A 27 5.14 -0.35 -19.23
C GLY A 27 6.46 -1.12 -19.20
N ARG A 28 6.55 -2.22 -18.44
CA ARG A 28 7.73 -3.09 -18.48
C ARG A 28 7.84 -3.94 -19.75
N LEU A 29 6.70 -4.26 -20.39
CA LEU A 29 6.65 -5.03 -21.63
C LEU A 29 6.88 -4.16 -22.88
N TYR A 30 6.39 -2.92 -22.85
CA TYR A 30 6.39 -2.00 -24.00
C TYR A 30 7.55 -0.98 -23.95
N ASP A 31 8.09 -0.69 -22.84
CA ASP A 31 8.90 0.42 -22.36
C ASP A 31 8.08 1.51 -21.69
N MET A 32 8.56 1.98 -20.51
CA MET A 32 7.81 2.93 -19.69
C MET A 32 7.69 4.31 -20.34
N SER A 33 8.70 4.76 -21.08
CA SER A 33 8.66 6.05 -21.76
C SER A 33 7.77 6.00 -23.01
N GLU A 34 7.89 4.92 -23.75
CA GLU A 34 7.13 4.72 -24.99
C GLU A 34 5.62 4.55 -24.71
N ILE A 35 5.24 3.84 -23.65
CA ILE A 35 3.83 3.65 -23.30
C ILE A 35 3.14 4.97 -22.95
N MET A 36 3.86 5.93 -22.33
CA MET A 36 3.32 7.26 -22.01
C MET A 36 2.98 8.06 -23.26
N VAL A 37 3.69 7.85 -24.35
CA VAL A 37 3.39 8.45 -25.66
C VAL A 37 2.29 7.65 -26.38
N ALA A 38 2.39 6.33 -26.36
CA ALA A 38 1.46 5.42 -27.02
C ALA A 38 0.01 5.56 -26.52
N ILE A 39 -0.21 5.91 -25.26
CA ILE A 39 -1.55 6.21 -24.73
C ILE A 39 -2.27 7.29 -25.53
N TYR A 40 -1.55 8.27 -26.07
CA TYR A 40 -2.11 9.38 -26.83
C TYR A 40 -2.18 9.09 -28.33
N ILE A 41 -1.25 8.30 -28.85
CA ILE A 41 -1.14 8.04 -30.29
C ILE A 41 -1.95 6.81 -30.70
N GLU A 42 -1.96 5.76 -29.88
CA GLU A 42 -2.59 4.47 -30.15
C GLU A 42 -3.44 3.98 -28.98
N PRO A 43 -4.45 4.76 -28.51
CA PRO A 43 -5.19 4.46 -27.30
C PRO A 43 -5.87 3.08 -27.33
N ASP A 44 -6.40 2.65 -28.48
CA ASP A 44 -7.08 1.36 -28.60
C ASP A 44 -6.09 0.18 -28.47
N ALA A 45 -4.91 0.30 -29.04
CA ALA A 45 -3.85 -0.73 -28.89
C ALA A 45 -3.37 -0.81 -27.42
N MET A 46 -3.24 0.34 -26.75
CA MET A 46 -2.87 0.39 -25.33
C MET A 46 -3.96 -0.20 -24.45
N LEU A 47 -5.20 0.06 -24.73
CA LEU A 47 -6.33 -0.55 -24.00
C LEU A 47 -6.33 -2.09 -24.14
N GLN A 48 -6.06 -2.60 -25.34
CA GLN A 48 -5.90 -4.05 -25.56
C GLN A 48 -4.73 -4.63 -24.78
N LEU A 49 -3.58 -3.96 -24.75
CA LEU A 49 -2.40 -4.38 -23.97
C LEU A 49 -2.75 -4.40 -22.47
N LEU A 50 -3.36 -3.35 -21.94
CA LEU A 50 -3.79 -3.27 -20.54
C LEU A 50 -4.79 -4.37 -20.19
N THR A 51 -5.74 -4.66 -21.09
CA THR A 51 -6.71 -5.75 -20.90
C THR A 51 -6.00 -7.10 -20.76
N LYS A 52 -5.03 -7.41 -21.62
CA LYS A 52 -4.24 -8.66 -21.55
C LYS A 52 -3.40 -8.72 -20.27
N CYS A 53 -2.77 -7.62 -19.88
CA CYS A 53 -2.03 -7.53 -18.62
C CYS A 53 -2.95 -7.78 -17.41
N THR A 54 -4.15 -7.19 -17.43
CA THR A 54 -5.16 -7.39 -16.37
C THR A 54 -5.61 -8.84 -16.28
N GLU A 55 -5.94 -9.47 -17.39
CA GLU A 55 -6.32 -10.89 -17.44
C GLU A 55 -5.22 -11.81 -16.89
N PHE A 56 -3.96 -11.53 -17.23
CA PHE A 56 -2.82 -12.25 -16.70
C PHE A 56 -2.71 -12.06 -15.18
N LEU A 57 -2.80 -10.81 -14.70
CA LEU A 57 -2.67 -10.50 -13.27
C LEU A 57 -3.81 -11.09 -12.44
N ILE A 58 -5.04 -11.14 -12.96
CA ILE A 58 -6.16 -11.83 -12.31
C ILE A 58 -5.83 -13.32 -12.07
N LYS A 59 -5.26 -13.99 -13.08
CA LYS A 59 -4.84 -15.40 -12.94
C LYS A 59 -3.69 -15.52 -11.95
N TYR A 60 -2.75 -14.59 -11.97
CA TYR A 60 -1.61 -14.55 -11.06
C TYR A 60 -2.04 -14.36 -9.60
N VAL A 61 -2.93 -13.41 -9.33
CA VAL A 61 -3.47 -13.15 -7.98
C VAL A 61 -4.28 -14.34 -7.46
N ARG A 62 -5.07 -14.99 -8.33
CA ARG A 62 -5.75 -16.24 -7.96
C ARG A 62 -4.76 -17.33 -7.57
N ALA A 63 -3.69 -17.51 -8.34
CA ALA A 63 -2.63 -18.46 -7.99
C ALA A 63 -1.92 -18.09 -6.68
N LEU A 64 -1.75 -16.81 -6.34
CA LEU A 64 -1.26 -16.38 -5.03
C LEU A 64 -2.24 -16.74 -3.91
N LYS A 65 -3.53 -16.52 -4.10
CA LYS A 65 -4.57 -16.95 -3.14
C LYS A 65 -4.51 -18.47 -2.88
N ASP A 66 -4.36 -19.26 -3.93
CA ASP A 66 -4.27 -20.74 -3.85
C ASP A 66 -3.01 -21.22 -3.07
N THR A 67 -2.03 -20.36 -2.85
CA THR A 67 -0.87 -20.66 -1.98
C THR A 67 -1.16 -20.52 -0.49
N GLY A 68 -2.37 -20.10 -0.10
CA GLY A 68 -2.74 -19.81 1.29
C GLY A 68 -2.37 -18.41 1.75
N ALA A 69 -1.99 -17.50 0.84
CA ALA A 69 -1.80 -16.10 1.18
C ALA A 69 -3.13 -15.47 1.62
N SER A 70 -3.07 -14.63 2.66
CA SER A 70 -4.23 -13.93 3.24
C SER A 70 -4.64 -12.71 2.43
N GLY A 71 -3.74 -12.20 1.57
CA GLY A 71 -3.99 -11.04 0.75
C GLY A 71 -2.88 -10.76 -0.24
N VAL A 72 -3.07 -9.70 -1.03
CA VAL A 72 -2.10 -9.19 -2.00
C VAL A 72 -2.01 -7.68 -1.94
N ILE A 73 -0.80 -7.15 -2.03
CA ILE A 73 -0.55 -5.73 -2.32
C ILE A 73 -0.32 -5.60 -3.82
N ILE A 74 -1.09 -4.73 -4.47
CA ILE A 74 -0.97 -4.41 -5.89
C ILE A 74 -0.45 -2.99 -6.03
N ALA A 75 0.79 -2.86 -6.50
CA ALA A 75 1.45 -1.58 -6.74
C ALA A 75 1.04 -1.01 -8.10
N GLU A 76 -0.14 -0.38 -8.15
CA GLU A 76 -0.67 0.23 -9.36
C GLU A 76 -1.95 1.05 -9.12
N PRO A 77 -2.12 2.21 -9.77
CA PRO A 77 -3.37 2.97 -9.72
C PRO A 77 -4.56 2.32 -10.46
N ALA A 78 -4.34 1.37 -11.36
CA ALA A 78 -5.39 0.80 -12.24
C ALA A 78 -6.00 -0.52 -11.74
N SER A 79 -5.82 -0.91 -10.48
CA SER A 79 -6.24 -2.23 -9.96
C SER A 79 -7.74 -2.36 -9.64
N GLY A 80 -8.58 -1.41 -10.02
CA GLY A 80 -10.03 -1.39 -9.72
C GLY A 80 -10.87 -2.53 -10.29
N LEU A 81 -10.26 -3.55 -10.88
CA LEU A 81 -10.95 -4.69 -11.49
C LEU A 81 -10.97 -5.97 -10.63
N LEU A 82 -10.36 -5.94 -9.45
CA LEU A 82 -10.36 -7.09 -8.53
C LEU A 82 -11.56 -6.97 -7.57
N GLY A 83 -12.56 -7.80 -7.77
CA GLY A 83 -13.80 -7.80 -6.98
C GLY A 83 -13.56 -8.01 -5.48
N LYS A 84 -14.56 -7.60 -4.67
CA LYS A 84 -14.57 -7.81 -3.21
C LYS A 84 -14.63 -9.32 -2.89
N ASP A 85 -13.51 -9.88 -2.50
CA ASP A 85 -13.43 -11.24 -1.93
C ASP A 85 -13.29 -11.09 -0.40
N ASN A 86 -14.23 -11.65 0.37
CA ASN A 86 -14.24 -11.50 1.82
C ASN A 86 -13.12 -12.27 2.52
N ASP A 87 -12.62 -13.33 1.88
CA ASP A 87 -11.58 -14.20 2.44
C ASP A 87 -10.18 -13.86 1.94
N PHE A 88 -10.06 -12.83 1.09
CA PHE A 88 -8.79 -12.40 0.50
C PHE A 88 -8.71 -10.87 0.41
N THR A 89 -7.77 -10.28 1.12
CA THR A 89 -7.63 -8.82 1.18
C THR A 89 -6.80 -8.30 0.03
N VAL A 90 -7.37 -7.38 -0.74
CA VAL A 90 -6.66 -6.59 -1.75
C VAL A 90 -6.28 -5.25 -1.15
N ILE A 91 -4.99 -4.94 -1.15
CA ILE A 91 -4.43 -3.66 -0.76
C ILE A 91 -3.95 -2.98 -2.03
N LEU A 92 -4.57 -1.86 -2.38
CA LEU A 92 -4.16 -1.05 -3.52
C LEU A 92 -3.10 -0.04 -3.07
N HIS A 93 -1.89 -0.16 -3.61
CA HIS A 93 -0.82 0.80 -3.36
C HIS A 93 -0.62 1.73 -4.55
N ASN A 94 -0.61 3.03 -4.26
CA ASN A 94 -0.19 4.06 -5.20
C ASN A 94 0.89 4.95 -4.55
N CYS A 95 2.10 4.92 -5.11
CA CYS A 95 3.20 5.78 -4.70
C CYS A 95 3.22 7.11 -5.50
N GLY A 96 3.93 8.10 -4.97
CA GLY A 96 4.02 9.42 -5.56
C GLY A 96 2.88 10.36 -5.12
N ASN A 97 2.69 11.44 -5.88
CA ASN A 97 1.66 12.44 -5.59
C ASN A 97 0.30 12.00 -6.16
N SER A 98 -0.32 11.05 -5.51
CA SER A 98 -1.57 10.41 -5.93
C SER A 98 -2.84 11.01 -5.31
N GLY A 99 -2.76 12.16 -4.64
CA GLY A 99 -3.92 12.79 -3.98
C GLY A 99 -5.11 13.03 -4.93
N GLN A 100 -4.85 13.33 -6.19
CA GLN A 100 -5.89 13.47 -7.22
C GLN A 100 -6.55 12.12 -7.61
N CYS A 101 -5.96 11.00 -7.21
CA CYS A 101 -6.44 9.65 -7.52
C CYS A 101 -7.20 8.99 -6.37
N THR A 102 -7.34 9.64 -5.20
CA THR A 102 -7.99 9.04 -4.02
C THR A 102 -9.39 8.53 -4.35
N ASP A 103 -10.22 9.32 -5.04
CA ASP A 103 -11.56 8.91 -5.46
C ASP A 103 -11.54 7.69 -6.41
N ALA A 104 -10.61 7.63 -7.35
CA ALA A 104 -10.43 6.47 -8.22
C ALA A 104 -9.98 5.22 -7.44
N MET A 105 -9.09 5.40 -6.45
CA MET A 105 -8.67 4.32 -5.57
C MET A 105 -9.84 3.79 -4.73
N ILE A 106 -10.68 4.66 -4.17
CA ILE A 106 -11.90 4.28 -3.45
C ILE A 106 -12.85 3.48 -4.36
N LYS A 107 -13.07 3.96 -5.58
CA LYS A 107 -13.94 3.30 -6.59
C LYS A 107 -13.38 1.96 -7.07
N SER A 108 -12.11 1.68 -6.85
CA SER A 108 -11.49 0.40 -7.21
C SER A 108 -12.12 -0.81 -6.51
N GLY A 109 -12.77 -0.59 -5.37
CA GLY A 109 -13.33 -1.65 -4.55
C GLY A 109 -12.29 -2.41 -3.70
N ALA A 110 -11.02 -1.98 -3.66
CA ALA A 110 -10.03 -2.51 -2.75
C ALA A 110 -10.44 -2.26 -1.29
N ARG A 111 -10.17 -3.22 -0.41
CA ARG A 111 -10.51 -3.12 1.03
C ARG A 111 -9.52 -2.28 1.82
N ALA A 112 -8.32 -2.10 1.28
CA ALA A 112 -7.29 -1.26 1.86
C ALA A 112 -6.60 -0.43 0.79
N LEU A 113 -6.33 0.83 1.09
CA LEU A 113 -5.64 1.77 0.24
C LEU A 113 -4.34 2.18 0.91
N HIS A 114 -3.21 1.95 0.24
CA HIS A 114 -1.89 2.30 0.73
C HIS A 114 -1.32 3.48 -0.04
N PHE A 115 -0.99 4.55 0.67
CA PHE A 115 -0.57 5.82 0.07
C PHE A 115 0.91 6.09 0.26
N GLY A 116 1.52 6.70 -0.76
CA GLY A 116 2.89 7.19 -0.71
C GLY A 116 3.09 8.39 0.22
N ASN A 117 4.33 8.65 0.58
CA ASN A 117 4.71 9.70 1.54
C ASN A 117 4.48 11.14 1.07
N ALA A 118 4.15 11.35 -0.22
CA ALA A 118 3.82 12.68 -0.75
C ALA A 118 2.39 13.14 -0.42
N ILE A 119 1.56 12.27 0.18
CA ILE A 119 0.14 12.51 0.47
C ILE A 119 -0.05 12.92 1.93
N SER A 120 -0.96 13.87 2.18
CA SER A 120 -1.41 14.20 3.53
C SER A 120 -2.38 13.14 4.04
N MET A 121 -1.96 12.36 5.05
CA MET A 121 -2.85 11.33 5.65
C MET A 121 -4.06 11.96 6.33
N ALA A 122 -3.90 13.13 6.96
CA ALA A 122 -4.99 13.84 7.60
C ALA A 122 -6.12 14.23 6.62
N ASP A 123 -5.77 14.58 5.38
CA ASP A 123 -6.76 14.94 4.36
C ASP A 123 -7.33 13.69 3.69
N THR A 124 -6.49 12.73 3.36
CA THR A 124 -6.91 11.44 2.78
C THR A 124 -7.92 10.72 3.68
N LEU A 125 -7.70 10.70 4.99
CA LEU A 125 -8.60 10.06 5.95
C LEU A 125 -9.98 10.72 6.05
N LYS A 126 -10.10 12.02 5.74
CA LYS A 126 -11.39 12.71 5.65
C LYS A 126 -12.18 12.30 4.40
N GLU A 127 -11.47 11.96 3.32
CA GLU A 127 -12.07 11.60 2.04
C GLU A 127 -12.46 10.11 1.97
N CYS A 128 -11.70 9.25 2.67
CA CYS A 128 -11.90 7.81 2.63
C CYS A 128 -13.05 7.35 3.53
N PRO A 129 -13.96 6.50 3.05
CA PRO A 129 -14.97 5.84 3.87
C PRO A 129 -14.37 5.05 5.03
N SER A 130 -15.05 5.02 6.17
CA SER A 130 -14.56 4.35 7.40
C SER A 130 -14.49 2.82 7.30
N ASP A 131 -15.12 2.21 6.30
CA ASP A 131 -15.08 0.77 6.01
C ASP A 131 -13.90 0.36 5.10
N ILE A 132 -13.11 1.34 4.64
CA ILE A 132 -11.87 1.11 3.88
C ILE A 132 -10.67 1.37 4.79
N LEU A 133 -9.74 0.43 4.87
CA LEU A 133 -8.48 0.64 5.57
C LEU A 133 -7.60 1.63 4.78
N VAL A 134 -7.08 2.64 5.46
CA VAL A 134 -6.15 3.62 4.91
C VAL A 134 -4.78 3.38 5.53
N MET A 135 -3.78 3.14 4.68
CA MET A 135 -2.45 2.73 5.12
C MET A 135 -1.38 3.72 4.63
N GLY A 136 -0.34 3.89 5.39
CA GLY A 136 0.83 4.73 5.04
C GLY A 136 1.34 5.50 6.24
N ASN A 137 2.19 6.52 6.10
CA ASN A 137 2.90 6.85 4.87
C ASN A 137 4.24 7.52 5.21
N LEU A 138 4.95 6.98 6.23
CA LEU A 138 6.27 7.50 6.56
C LEU A 138 7.22 7.40 5.36
N ASP A 139 8.03 8.45 5.15
CA ASP A 139 8.98 8.49 4.04
C ASP A 139 10.04 7.37 4.18
N PRO A 140 10.09 6.40 3.24
CA PRO A 140 10.98 5.26 3.37
C PRO A 140 12.46 5.63 3.24
N VAL A 141 12.78 6.73 2.55
CA VAL A 141 14.15 7.20 2.38
C VAL A 141 14.53 8.13 3.51
N ARG A 142 13.80 9.21 3.70
CA ARG A 142 14.13 10.26 4.68
C ARG A 142 14.04 9.74 6.12
N VAL A 143 12.99 9.00 6.44
CA VAL A 143 12.76 8.52 7.81
C VAL A 143 13.51 7.24 8.07
N PHE A 144 13.30 6.20 7.24
CA PHE A 144 13.87 4.88 7.54
C PHE A 144 15.33 4.74 7.14
N LYS A 145 15.73 5.15 5.92
CA LYS A 145 17.10 4.91 5.43
C LYS A 145 18.10 5.93 5.92
N GLN A 146 17.74 7.22 5.91
CA GLN A 146 18.64 8.34 6.23
C GLN A 146 18.43 8.88 7.65
N GLY A 147 17.31 8.54 8.29
CA GLY A 147 17.00 8.95 9.64
C GLY A 147 17.81 8.22 10.70
N THR A 148 17.66 8.68 11.93
CA THR A 148 18.18 8.04 13.15
C THR A 148 17.02 7.39 13.91
N ALA A 149 17.29 6.49 14.85
CA ALA A 149 16.27 5.91 15.72
C ALA A 149 15.42 6.99 16.42
N ILE A 150 16.03 8.11 16.83
CA ILE A 150 15.30 9.23 17.44
C ILE A 150 14.33 9.85 16.45
N SER A 151 14.77 10.21 15.25
CA SER A 151 13.89 10.83 14.24
C SER A 151 12.81 9.88 13.73
N VAL A 152 13.09 8.59 13.65
CA VAL A 152 12.08 7.56 13.31
C VAL A 152 10.97 7.54 14.36
N LYS A 153 11.35 7.53 15.65
CA LYS A 153 10.39 7.58 16.77
C LYS A 153 9.52 8.84 16.71
N GLU A 154 10.13 10.01 16.54
CA GLU A 154 9.43 11.29 16.47
C GLU A 154 8.43 11.35 15.32
N GLU A 155 8.85 10.99 14.09
CA GLU A 155 7.99 11.00 12.92
C GLU A 155 6.86 9.96 13.03
N THR A 156 7.15 8.80 13.64
CA THR A 156 6.13 7.77 13.91
C THR A 156 5.06 8.29 14.85
N LEU A 157 5.45 8.85 16.01
CA LEU A 157 4.51 9.40 16.98
C LEU A 157 3.69 10.54 16.38
N LYS A 158 4.32 11.45 15.65
CA LYS A 158 3.64 12.55 14.98
C LYS A 158 2.55 12.06 14.01
N LEU A 159 2.83 11.03 13.23
CA LEU A 159 1.83 10.47 12.32
C LEU A 159 0.69 9.78 13.07
N LEU A 160 1.01 9.00 14.11
CA LEU A 160 0.02 8.35 14.97
C LEU A 160 -0.90 9.37 15.68
N GLU A 161 -0.36 10.48 16.17
CA GLU A 161 -1.14 11.55 16.78
C GLU A 161 -2.11 12.23 15.79
N ILE A 162 -1.63 12.52 14.58
CA ILE A 162 -2.45 13.13 13.52
C ILE A 162 -3.61 12.21 13.11
N THR A 163 -3.40 10.91 13.17
CA THR A 163 -4.36 9.90 12.71
C THR A 163 -5.15 9.23 13.84
N ALA A 164 -4.94 9.61 15.09
CA ALA A 164 -5.49 8.97 16.29
C ALA A 164 -7.04 8.80 16.29
N ASN A 165 -7.75 9.74 15.65
CA ASN A 165 -9.22 9.71 15.58
C ASN A 165 -9.79 8.87 14.42
N HIS A 166 -8.94 8.17 13.68
CA HIS A 166 -9.32 7.38 12.52
C HIS A 166 -9.04 5.88 12.75
N PRO A 167 -10.02 5.11 13.25
CA PRO A 167 -9.82 3.69 13.60
C PRO A 167 -9.54 2.79 12.38
N ASN A 168 -9.78 3.29 11.17
CA ASN A 168 -9.47 2.63 9.90
C ASN A 168 -8.07 2.97 9.37
N PHE A 169 -7.21 3.61 10.18
CA PHE A 169 -5.84 3.91 9.78
C PHE A 169 -4.86 2.81 10.23
N VAL A 170 -3.93 2.46 9.34
CA VAL A 170 -2.80 1.55 9.62
C VAL A 170 -1.51 2.24 9.24
N ILE A 171 -0.68 2.55 10.22
CA ILE A 171 0.62 3.18 9.98
C ILE A 171 1.58 2.22 9.27
N SER A 172 2.29 2.73 8.26
CA SER A 172 3.34 2.00 7.57
C SER A 172 4.34 2.97 6.90
N SER A 173 5.38 2.42 6.26
CA SER A 173 6.16 3.20 5.30
C SER A 173 5.29 3.58 4.11
N GLY A 174 5.57 4.71 3.45
CA GLY A 174 4.82 5.15 2.27
C GLY A 174 5.15 4.39 0.97
N CYS A 175 6.17 3.54 0.98
CA CYS A 175 6.57 2.66 -0.11
C CYS A 175 7.53 1.59 0.43
N ASP A 176 8.10 0.76 -0.46
CA ASP A 176 9.13 -0.21 -0.09
C ASP A 176 10.29 0.46 0.65
N ILE A 177 10.72 -0.16 1.75
CA ILE A 177 11.89 0.29 2.49
C ILE A 177 13.15 -0.04 1.67
N PRO A 178 14.02 0.96 1.38
CA PRO A 178 15.19 0.75 0.53
C PRO A 178 16.17 -0.27 1.11
N PRO A 179 16.90 -1.01 0.26
CA PRO A 179 18.00 -1.88 0.72
C PRO A 179 19.01 -1.12 1.58
N HIS A 180 19.62 -1.84 2.53
CA HIS A 180 20.58 -1.29 3.50
C HIS A 180 20.02 -0.19 4.41
N THR A 181 18.72 -0.18 4.65
CA THR A 181 18.14 0.61 5.75
C THR A 181 18.64 0.05 7.09
N PRO A 182 19.07 0.90 8.04
CA PRO A 182 19.50 0.42 9.35
C PRO A 182 18.39 -0.38 10.05
N GLU A 183 18.73 -1.59 10.50
CA GLU A 183 17.77 -2.47 11.19
C GLU A 183 17.22 -1.82 12.47
N GLU A 184 18.05 -1.04 13.15
CA GLU A 184 17.65 -0.26 14.32
C GLU A 184 16.47 0.68 14.03
N ASN A 185 16.46 1.34 12.86
CA ASN A 185 15.38 2.24 12.47
C ASN A 185 14.06 1.48 12.26
N ILE A 186 14.13 0.30 11.65
CA ILE A 186 12.95 -0.56 11.47
C ILE A 186 12.43 -1.04 12.83
N ARG A 187 13.32 -1.48 13.70
CA ARG A 187 12.99 -1.93 15.06
C ARG A 187 12.36 -0.80 15.87
N THR A 188 12.95 0.38 15.85
CA THR A 188 12.41 1.57 16.55
C THR A 188 11.01 1.92 16.08
N PHE A 189 10.74 1.83 14.77
CA PHE A 189 9.39 2.04 14.25
C PHE A 189 8.39 1.05 14.86
N ILE A 190 8.70 -0.26 14.81
CA ILE A 190 7.81 -1.31 15.34
C ILE A 190 7.57 -1.11 16.85
N GLU A 191 8.64 -0.94 17.63
CA GLU A 191 8.55 -0.73 19.08
C GLU A 191 7.76 0.53 19.43
N THR A 192 7.91 1.61 18.66
CA THR A 192 7.16 2.86 18.88
C THR A 192 5.67 2.64 18.67
N VAL A 193 5.27 1.93 17.61
CA VAL A 193 3.87 1.60 17.33
C VAL A 193 3.30 0.70 18.42
N GLU A 194 4.05 -0.31 18.86
CA GLU A 194 3.63 -1.21 19.94
C GLU A 194 3.42 -0.47 21.26
N ILE A 195 4.34 0.40 21.63
CA ILE A 195 4.25 1.22 22.85
C ILE A 195 3.04 2.16 22.76
N TYR A 196 2.84 2.82 21.62
CA TYR A 196 1.72 3.72 21.42
C TYR A 196 0.36 3.00 21.56
N ASN A 197 0.22 1.84 20.92
CA ASN A 197 -1.02 1.05 20.97
C ASN A 197 -1.32 0.49 22.36
N ASN A 198 -0.30 0.19 23.15
CA ASN A 198 -0.44 -0.33 24.52
C ASN A 198 -0.56 0.77 25.59
N SER A 199 -0.32 2.03 25.22
CA SER A 199 -0.48 3.15 26.14
C SER A 199 -1.97 3.55 26.25
N PRO A 200 -2.45 3.94 27.45
CA PRO A 200 -3.80 4.48 27.58
C PRO A 200 -3.93 5.72 26.68
N GLN A 201 -4.74 5.62 25.65
CA GLN A 201 -5.03 6.75 24.77
C GLN A 201 -5.87 7.76 25.57
N THR A 202 -5.27 8.88 25.94
CA THR A 202 -6.04 9.99 26.50
C THR A 202 -6.93 10.52 25.38
N PRO A 203 -8.27 10.54 25.54
CA PRO A 203 -9.13 11.13 24.55
C PRO A 203 -8.66 12.57 24.31
N THR A 204 -8.15 12.88 23.12
CA THR A 204 -7.88 14.27 22.74
C THR A 204 -9.24 14.96 22.71
N GLY A 205 -9.51 15.72 23.78
CA GLY A 205 -10.75 16.42 23.97
C GLY A 205 -11.01 17.35 22.77
N GLY A 206 -12.19 17.17 22.18
CA GLY A 206 -12.70 18.10 21.20
C GLY A 206 -12.88 19.48 21.86
N PHE A 207 -12.39 20.48 21.17
CA PHE A 207 -12.83 21.87 21.28
C PHE A 207 -13.55 22.24 19.99
#